data_97dcf32595c6677cc3efc11d7c2dc358
#
_entry.id   97dcf32595c6677cc3efc11d7c2dc358
#
_cell.length_a   1.000
_cell.length_b   1.000
_cell.length_c   1.000
_cell.angle_alpha   90.00
_cell.angle_beta   90.00
_cell.angle_gamma   90.00
#
_symmetry.space_group_name_H-M   'P 1'
#
loop_
_entity.id
_entity.type
_entity.pdbx_description
1 polymer ?
#
loop_
_entity_poly.entity_id
_entity_poly.type
_entity_poly.pdbx_seq_one_letter_code
_entity_poly.pdbx_strand_id
1 'polypeptide(L)'
;MSKFFVLGTYSPESYEGFIKNPEQDRKALAQALAKAMNAEITGMDFLRGSYDFIATIEANNFEDLAAVKLTFEATRAGKMTILESVDINEIAKKAGTAMSNYVPPASN
;
A
#
# COMPACT_ATOMS: atom_id res chain seq x y z
N MET A 1 5.91 9.06 11.17
CA MET A 1 5.48 7.92 10.33
C MET A 1 4.95 8.42 9.00
N SER A 2 5.17 7.65 7.95
CA SER A 2 4.64 7.96 6.64
C SER A 2 3.31 7.26 6.44
N LYS A 3 2.45 7.89 5.63
CA LYS A 3 1.12 7.37 5.30
C LYS A 3 1.13 6.77 3.90
N PHE A 4 0.58 5.58 3.80
CA PHE A 4 0.47 4.85 2.53
C PHE A 4 -0.96 4.41 2.28
N PHE A 5 -1.30 4.25 1.02
CA PHE A 5 -2.54 3.62 0.59
C PHE A 5 -2.19 2.32 -0.10
N VAL A 6 -2.91 1.27 0.23
CA VAL A 6 -2.70 -0.04 -0.38
C VAL A 6 -3.98 -0.45 -1.08
N LEU A 7 -3.87 -0.76 -2.36
CA LEU A 7 -4.96 -1.31 -3.15
C LEU A 7 -4.60 -2.76 -3.47
N GLY A 8 -5.53 -3.66 -3.30
CA GLY A 8 -5.21 -5.07 -3.51
C GLY A 8 -6.31 -5.86 -4.18
N THR A 9 -5.88 -6.97 -4.77
CA THR A 9 -6.77 -7.98 -5.35
C THR A 9 -6.44 -9.31 -4.70
N TYR A 10 -7.47 -10.12 -4.47
CA TYR A 10 -7.32 -11.45 -3.90
C TYR A 10 -7.14 -12.50 -4.98
N SER A 11 -6.43 -13.56 -4.64
CA SER A 11 -6.24 -14.73 -5.49
C SER A 11 -7.46 -15.66 -5.43
N PRO A 12 -7.59 -16.63 -6.37
CA PRO A 12 -8.58 -17.68 -6.25
C PRO A 12 -8.49 -18.46 -4.95
N GLU A 13 -7.28 -18.71 -4.45
CA GLU A 13 -7.06 -19.40 -3.17
C GLU A 13 -7.66 -18.63 -2.01
N SER A 14 -7.52 -17.30 -2.02
CA SER A 14 -8.14 -16.45 -1.00
C SER A 14 -9.66 -16.49 -1.08
N TYR A 15 -10.22 -16.45 -2.28
CA TYR A 15 -11.68 -16.56 -2.47
C TYR A 15 -12.20 -17.88 -1.92
N GLU A 16 -11.49 -18.98 -2.14
CA GLU A 16 -11.86 -20.28 -1.58
C GLU A 16 -11.89 -20.23 -0.05
N GLY A 17 -10.90 -19.58 0.55
CA GLY A 17 -10.85 -19.38 2.00
C GLY A 17 -12.03 -18.55 2.50
N PHE A 18 -12.42 -17.51 1.78
CA PHE A 18 -13.58 -16.68 2.12
C PHE A 18 -14.86 -17.50 2.13
N ILE A 19 -15.03 -18.36 1.14
CA ILE A 19 -16.21 -19.22 1.03
C ILE A 19 -16.25 -20.25 2.16
N LYS A 20 -15.10 -20.84 2.49
CA LYS A 20 -15.00 -21.84 3.56
C LYS A 20 -15.23 -21.25 4.95
N ASN A 21 -14.76 -20.02 5.18
CA ASN A 21 -14.85 -19.37 6.48
C ASN A 21 -15.43 -17.96 6.34
N PRO A 22 -16.73 -17.84 6.01
CA PRO A 22 -17.33 -16.52 5.75
C PRO A 22 -17.41 -15.64 7.00
N GLU A 23 -17.31 -16.22 8.19
CA GLU A 23 -17.39 -15.49 9.46
C GLU A 23 -16.04 -15.01 9.95
N GLN A 24 -14.93 -15.32 9.26
CA GLN A 24 -13.60 -14.93 9.70
C GLN A 24 -13.41 -13.42 9.59
N ASP A 25 -12.85 -12.81 10.63
CA ASP A 25 -12.53 -11.38 10.66
C ASP A 25 -11.24 -11.11 9.88
N ARG A 26 -11.39 -10.81 8.61
CA ARG A 26 -10.27 -10.59 7.69
C ARG A 26 -9.55 -9.28 7.97
N LYS A 27 -10.27 -8.28 8.46
CA LYS A 27 -9.66 -7.00 8.84
C LYS A 27 -8.72 -7.19 10.03
N ALA A 28 -9.12 -7.97 11.02
CA ALA A 28 -8.27 -8.28 12.17
C ALA A 28 -7.02 -9.04 11.75
N LEU A 29 -7.12 -9.96 10.79
CA LEU A 29 -5.96 -10.69 10.26
C LEU A 29 -5.00 -9.74 9.54
N ALA A 30 -5.52 -8.82 8.75
CA ALA A 30 -4.70 -7.83 8.06
C ALA A 30 -4.00 -6.90 9.06
N GLN A 31 -4.70 -6.47 10.11
CA GLN A 31 -4.12 -5.65 11.17
C GLN A 31 -2.99 -6.38 11.89
N ALA A 32 -3.14 -7.67 12.15
CA ALA A 32 -2.11 -8.48 12.81
C ALA A 32 -0.85 -8.59 11.92
N LEU A 33 -1.02 -8.80 10.62
CA LEU A 33 0.10 -8.86 9.69
C LEU A 33 0.85 -7.52 9.63
N ALA A 34 0.13 -6.43 9.51
CA ALA A 34 0.72 -5.09 9.48
C ALA A 34 1.51 -4.81 10.75
N LYS A 35 0.95 -5.13 11.91
CA LYS A 35 1.58 -4.93 13.21
C LYS A 35 2.88 -5.73 13.32
N ALA A 36 2.90 -6.95 12.82
CA ALA A 36 4.11 -7.79 12.82
C ALA A 36 5.24 -7.17 12.01
N MET A 37 4.92 -6.29 11.05
CA MET A 37 5.88 -5.57 10.21
C MET A 37 6.04 -4.10 10.60
N ASN A 38 5.72 -3.75 11.85
CA ASN A 38 5.83 -2.39 12.39
C ASN A 38 5.00 -1.35 11.62
N ALA A 39 3.86 -1.77 11.07
CA ALA A 39 2.93 -0.90 10.38
C ALA A 39 1.57 -0.94 11.08
N GLU A 40 0.76 0.09 10.85
CA GLU A 40 -0.57 0.19 11.45
C GLU A 40 -1.61 0.50 10.37
N ILE A 41 -2.64 -0.33 10.28
CA ILE A 41 -3.78 -0.06 9.42
C ILE A 41 -4.72 0.87 10.17
N THR A 42 -4.87 2.09 9.66
CA THR A 42 -5.76 3.10 10.24
C THR A 42 -7.15 3.09 9.61
N GLY A 43 -7.29 2.46 8.45
CA GLY A 43 -8.56 2.30 7.77
C GLY A 43 -8.48 1.17 6.75
N MET A 44 -9.56 0.46 6.56
CA MET A 44 -9.63 -0.60 5.55
C MET A 44 -11.07 -0.84 5.14
N ASP A 45 -11.27 -0.91 3.83
CA ASP A 45 -12.57 -1.25 3.24
C ASP A 45 -12.39 -2.35 2.22
N PHE A 46 -13.38 -3.24 2.15
CA PHE A 46 -13.49 -4.22 1.08
C PHE A 46 -14.33 -3.63 -0.04
N LEU A 47 -13.95 -3.89 -1.28
CA LEU A 47 -14.45 -3.19 -2.45
C LEU A 47 -15.03 -4.15 -3.47
N ARG A 48 -15.87 -3.59 -4.33
CA ARG A 48 -16.33 -4.25 -5.56
C ARG A 48 -15.90 -3.40 -6.74
N GLY A 49 -15.16 -3.99 -7.68
CA GLY A 49 -14.64 -3.28 -8.84
C GLY A 49 -13.28 -3.81 -9.22
N SER A 50 -12.41 -2.95 -9.68
CA SER A 50 -11.06 -3.32 -10.13
C SER A 50 -10.16 -3.78 -9.00
N TYR A 51 -10.48 -3.42 -7.76
CA TYR A 51 -9.75 -3.84 -6.57
C TYR A 51 -10.71 -4.45 -5.56
N ASP A 52 -10.19 -5.35 -4.73
CA ASP A 52 -10.97 -6.05 -3.72
C ASP A 52 -10.88 -5.38 -2.35
N PHE A 53 -9.82 -4.61 -2.11
CA PHE A 53 -9.71 -3.84 -0.87
C PHE A 53 -8.85 -2.61 -1.04
N ILE A 54 -9.05 -1.66 -0.14
CA ILE A 54 -8.21 -0.49 0.04
C ILE A 54 -7.90 -0.35 1.53
N ALA A 55 -6.65 -0.04 1.86
CA ALA A 55 -6.25 0.21 3.23
C ALA A 55 -5.43 1.48 3.31
N THR A 56 -5.62 2.22 4.41
CA THR A 56 -4.75 3.33 4.79
C THR A 56 -3.83 2.82 5.88
N ILE A 57 -2.52 2.97 5.67
CA ILE A 57 -1.52 2.37 6.54
C ILE A 57 -0.49 3.43 6.92
N GLU A 58 -0.10 3.44 8.18
CA GLU A 58 1.02 4.22 8.67
C GLU A 58 2.20 3.28 8.94
N ALA A 59 3.38 3.64 8.46
CA ALA A 59 4.60 2.88 8.64
C ALA A 59 5.79 3.83 8.73
N ASN A 60 6.85 3.40 9.39
CA ASN A 60 8.06 4.23 9.55
C ASN A 60 8.80 4.38 8.23
N ASN A 61 8.76 3.37 7.39
CA ASN A 61 9.46 3.38 6.11
C ASN A 61 8.74 2.48 5.10
N PHE A 62 9.11 2.65 3.84
CA PHE A 62 8.54 1.84 2.76
C PHE A 62 8.91 0.36 2.87
N GLU A 63 10.11 0.05 3.36
CA GLU A 63 10.62 -1.32 3.44
C GLU A 63 9.74 -2.22 4.32
N ASP A 64 9.22 -1.70 5.44
CA ASP A 64 8.30 -2.46 6.29
C ASP A 64 7.03 -2.83 5.52
N LEU A 65 6.50 -1.89 4.74
CA LEU A 65 5.29 -2.13 3.95
C LEU A 65 5.56 -3.04 2.75
N ALA A 66 6.75 -2.91 2.15
CA ALA A 66 7.17 -3.80 1.08
C ALA A 66 7.27 -5.25 1.57
N ALA A 67 7.69 -5.46 2.84
CA ALA A 67 7.71 -6.78 3.45
C ALA A 67 6.29 -7.36 3.59
N VAL A 68 5.30 -6.53 3.92
CA VAL A 68 3.89 -6.94 3.94
C VAL A 68 3.46 -7.40 2.55
N LYS A 69 3.80 -6.62 1.52
CA LYS A 69 3.47 -6.95 0.12
C LYS A 69 4.11 -8.29 -0.30
N LEU A 70 5.40 -8.48 -0.01
CA LEU A 70 6.08 -9.72 -0.34
C LEU A 70 5.42 -10.92 0.35
N THR A 71 5.08 -10.79 1.62
CA THR A 71 4.40 -11.84 2.38
C THR A 71 3.04 -12.16 1.77
N PHE A 72 2.27 -11.14 1.46
CA PHE A 72 0.93 -11.29 0.88
C PHE A 72 1.00 -12.04 -0.46
N GLU A 73 1.91 -11.63 -1.33
CA GLU A 73 2.03 -12.21 -2.68
C GLU A 73 2.71 -13.58 -2.65
N ALA A 74 3.73 -13.76 -1.82
CA ALA A 74 4.44 -15.04 -1.70
C ALA A 74 3.54 -16.16 -1.14
N THR A 75 2.61 -15.82 -0.27
CA THR A 75 1.64 -16.78 0.29
C THR A 75 0.44 -17.01 -0.62
N ARG A 76 0.44 -16.44 -1.81
CA ARG A 76 -0.62 -16.53 -2.81
C ARG A 76 -1.95 -15.97 -2.33
N ALA A 77 -1.91 -14.97 -1.46
CA ALA A 77 -3.12 -14.29 -1.02
C ALA A 77 -3.69 -13.37 -2.11
N GLY A 78 -2.83 -12.77 -2.91
CA GLY A 78 -3.22 -11.88 -3.99
C GLY A 78 -2.09 -10.96 -4.41
N LYS A 79 -2.44 -9.77 -4.86
CA LYS A 79 -1.50 -8.74 -5.30
C LYS A 79 -1.81 -7.42 -4.63
N MET A 80 -0.78 -6.64 -4.35
CA MET A 80 -0.90 -5.31 -3.75
C MET A 80 -0.23 -4.25 -4.59
N THR A 81 -0.82 -3.06 -4.61
CA THR A 81 -0.22 -1.83 -5.11
C THR A 81 -0.09 -0.87 -3.94
N ILE A 82 1.11 -0.35 -3.72
CA ILE A 82 1.39 0.56 -2.62
C ILE A 82 1.58 1.95 -3.18
N LEU A 83 0.84 2.92 -2.61
CA LEU A 83 0.93 4.32 -2.98
C LEU A 83 1.33 5.10 -1.74
N GLU A 84 2.27 6.02 -1.88
CA GLU A 84 2.71 6.86 -0.77
C GLU A 84 2.02 8.22 -0.83
N SER A 85 1.50 8.65 0.33
CA SER A 85 1.00 10.01 0.49
C SER A 85 2.18 10.97 0.57
N VAL A 86 2.15 12.03 -0.21
CA VAL A 86 3.25 13.00 -0.29
C VAL A 86 2.75 14.42 -0.03
N ASP A 87 3.67 15.28 0.41
CA ASP A 87 3.44 16.71 0.50
C ASP A 87 3.80 17.35 -0.84
N ILE A 88 2.79 17.63 -1.65
CA ILE A 88 3.01 18.16 -3.01
C ILE A 88 3.68 19.54 -2.96
N ASN A 89 3.42 20.33 -1.94
CA ASN A 89 4.04 21.66 -1.82
C ASN A 89 5.54 21.55 -1.56
N GLU A 90 5.96 20.61 -0.72
CA GLU A 90 7.40 20.37 -0.50
C GLU A 90 8.09 19.85 -1.75
N ILE A 91 7.42 18.97 -2.47
CA ILE A 91 7.93 18.45 -3.75
C ILE A 91 8.05 19.59 -4.75
N ALA A 92 7.03 20.46 -4.83
CA ALA A 92 7.03 21.59 -5.73
C ALA A 92 8.17 22.57 -5.43
N LYS A 93 8.46 22.80 -4.15
CA LYS A 93 9.61 23.65 -3.75
C LYS A 93 10.92 23.07 -4.24
N LYS A 94 11.12 21.77 -4.05
CA LYS A 94 12.32 21.07 -4.53
C LYS A 94 12.43 21.10 -6.05
N ALA A 95 11.31 20.92 -6.74
CA ALA A 95 11.27 21.01 -8.20
C ALA A 95 11.62 22.43 -8.69
N GLY A 96 11.13 23.47 -8.01
CA GLY A 96 11.47 24.85 -8.33
C GLY A 96 12.96 25.14 -8.19
N THR A 97 13.59 24.63 -7.12
CA THR A 97 15.04 24.72 -6.94
C THR A 97 15.79 23.99 -8.07
N ALA A 98 15.35 22.78 -8.41
CA ALA A 98 15.96 22.01 -9.49
C ALA A 98 15.84 22.76 -10.84
N MET A 99 14.67 23.33 -11.13
CA MET A 99 14.47 24.09 -12.36
C MET A 99 15.36 25.32 -12.48
N SER A 100 15.63 25.97 -11.36
CA SER A 100 16.53 27.14 -11.34
C SER A 100 17.97 26.81 -11.71
N ASN A 101 18.37 25.54 -11.51
CA ASN A 101 19.76 25.09 -11.71
C ASN A 101 19.90 24.11 -12.87
N TYR A 102 18.82 23.71 -13.49
CA TYR A 102 18.81 22.69 -14.54
C TYR A 102 18.76 23.32 -15.93
N VAL A 103 19.65 22.86 -16.81
CA VAL A 103 19.63 23.25 -18.22
C VAL A 103 19.12 22.05 -19.02
N PRO A 104 17.91 22.14 -19.60
CA PRO A 104 17.36 21.02 -20.40
C PRO A 104 18.23 20.72 -21.62
N PRO A 105 18.34 19.46 -22.05
CA PRO A 105 19.13 19.12 -23.25
C PRO A 105 18.72 19.89 -24.48
N ALA A 106 17.44 20.20 -24.63
CA ALA A 106 16.92 20.94 -25.80
C ALA A 106 17.32 22.41 -25.81
N SER A 107 17.83 22.96 -24.72
CA SER A 107 18.23 24.35 -24.58
C SER A 107 19.71 24.58 -24.78
N ASN A 108 20.49 23.54 -25.01
CA ASN A 108 21.93 23.62 -25.26
C ASN A 108 22.25 23.84 -26.73
#